data_45c41de65a924f0f2b52f0b1d97b6288
#
_entry.id   45c41de65a924f0f2b52f0b1d97b6288
#
_cell.length_a   1.000
_cell.length_b   1.000
_cell.length_c   1.000
_cell.angle_alpha   90.00
_cell.angle_beta   90.00
_cell.angle_gamma   90.00
#
_symmetry.space_group_name_H-M   'P 1'
#
loop_
_entity.id
_entity.type
_entity.pdbx_description
1 polymer ?
#
loop_
_entity_poly.entity_id
_entity_poly.type
_entity_poly.pdbx_seq_one_letter_code
_entity_poly.pdbx_strand_id
1 'polypeptide(L)'
;MTVSEKLQGKNICENRKERVMDNHNHQKKIALINDYTGFGRCSVAVQLPIISMLKVQCCALPTSIFSNHTGFESFFYTDYTDNMQAYIEEWKKLQLHFKGICTGFLGSAQQIQIVSQFIRDFKKEDTIIIIDPVMGDYGKAYPTYTEEMCSQMIELVRYADIVVPNVTEACILTGTPYKEKWTARELLELAEKIGEIGPEKIVITGIPQKTYVSNFCLEKGKGYELIRTHKIGSSRSGTGDIFSAIIAADAVNGVEFTQSVRKASKFIKKCIQRSIEMDLPLTDGVCFEEELYTLK
;
A
#
# COMPACT_ATOMS: atom_id res chain seq x y z
N MET A 1 0.05 -7.44 70.75
CA MET A 1 -0.55 -8.40 69.80
C MET A 1 -0.74 -7.68 68.50
N THR A 2 0.16 -7.93 67.60
CA THR A 2 0.32 -7.19 66.34
C THR A 2 -0.54 -7.79 65.24
N VAL A 3 -1.05 -6.94 64.34
CA VAL A 3 -1.97 -7.18 63.22
C VAL A 3 -1.37 -8.11 62.14
N SER A 4 -0.32 -8.90 62.46
CA SER A 4 0.50 -9.69 61.54
C SER A 4 0.15 -11.17 61.43
N GLU A 5 -0.89 -11.68 62.10
CA GLU A 5 -1.12 -13.14 62.18
C GLU A 5 -2.43 -13.64 61.55
N LYS A 6 -3.11 -12.91 60.65
CA LYS A 6 -4.36 -13.35 60.01
C LYS A 6 -4.31 -13.39 58.46
N LEU A 7 -3.18 -13.59 57.85
CA LEU A 7 -3.06 -13.73 56.36
C LEU A 7 -2.38 -15.03 55.93
N GLN A 8 -2.58 -16.12 56.69
CA GLN A 8 -2.21 -17.46 56.20
C GLN A 8 -3.48 -18.28 55.99
N GLY A 9 -3.74 -18.65 54.75
CA GLY A 9 -4.66 -19.71 54.41
C GLY A 9 -5.91 -19.31 53.64
N LYS A 10 -5.79 -18.60 52.53
CA LYS A 10 -6.74 -18.78 51.42
C LYS A 10 -5.97 -19.30 50.25
N ASN A 11 -6.05 -20.61 50.03
CA ASN A 11 -5.76 -21.26 48.78
C ASN A 11 -6.62 -20.57 47.71
N ILE A 12 -6.03 -19.65 46.97
CA ILE A 12 -6.57 -19.15 45.71
C ILE A 12 -6.36 -20.31 44.73
N CYS A 13 -7.32 -21.26 44.73
CA CYS A 13 -7.52 -22.11 43.57
C CYS A 13 -7.76 -21.13 42.40
N GLU A 14 -6.71 -20.86 41.66
CA GLU A 14 -6.79 -20.20 40.37
C GLU A 14 -7.65 -21.06 39.48
N ASN A 15 -8.95 -20.76 39.42
CA ASN A 15 -9.77 -21.04 38.27
C ASN A 15 -9.12 -20.29 37.09
N ARG A 16 -8.13 -20.89 36.43
CA ARG A 16 -7.83 -20.61 35.04
C ARG A 16 -9.07 -21.02 34.27
N LYS A 17 -10.07 -20.14 34.23
CA LYS A 17 -11.02 -20.11 33.12
C LYS A 17 -10.11 -20.05 31.89
N GLU A 18 -10.10 -21.11 31.08
CA GLU A 18 -9.59 -21.04 29.73
C GLU A 18 -10.17 -19.76 29.14
N ARG A 19 -9.35 -18.73 28.94
CA ARG A 19 -9.78 -17.54 28.22
C ARG A 19 -10.12 -18.05 26.82
N VAL A 20 -11.41 -18.14 26.56
CA VAL A 20 -11.89 -18.26 25.17
C VAL A 20 -11.24 -17.09 24.46
N MET A 21 -10.28 -17.39 23.57
CA MET A 21 -9.61 -16.33 22.82
C MET A 21 -10.68 -15.62 22.01
N ASP A 22 -10.77 -14.30 22.17
CA ASP A 22 -11.70 -13.50 21.41
C ASP A 22 -11.40 -13.65 19.90
N ASN A 23 -12.42 -13.90 19.11
CA ASN A 23 -12.28 -13.96 17.67
C ASN A 23 -12.25 -12.55 17.08
N HIS A 24 -11.06 -12.08 16.70
CA HIS A 24 -10.86 -10.75 16.14
C HIS A 24 -11.15 -10.66 14.62
N ASN A 25 -11.65 -11.74 13.97
CA ASN A 25 -11.71 -11.87 12.51
C ASN A 25 -13.11 -11.70 11.91
N HIS A 26 -14.07 -11.12 12.63
CA HIS A 26 -15.44 -10.91 12.13
C HIS A 26 -15.54 -9.87 11.01
N GLN A 27 -14.63 -8.88 10.98
CA GLN A 27 -14.55 -7.88 9.93
C GLN A 27 -13.39 -8.14 8.99
N LYS A 28 -13.58 -7.91 7.68
CA LYS A 28 -12.49 -7.93 6.70
C LYS A 28 -11.41 -6.93 7.09
N LYS A 29 -10.14 -7.36 7.01
CA LYS A 29 -8.98 -6.54 7.36
C LYS A 29 -7.97 -6.53 6.24
N ILE A 30 -7.28 -5.40 6.08
CA ILE A 30 -6.07 -5.26 5.29
C ILE A 30 -4.91 -4.96 6.24
N ALA A 31 -3.83 -5.74 6.16
CA ALA A 31 -2.55 -5.33 6.69
C ALA A 31 -1.93 -4.33 5.71
N LEU A 32 -1.76 -3.10 6.14
CA LEU A 32 -1.13 -2.03 5.37
C LEU A 32 0.29 -1.82 5.88
N ILE A 33 1.28 -2.15 5.06
CA ILE A 33 2.71 -2.06 5.40
C ILE A 33 3.29 -0.89 4.62
N ASN A 34 3.44 0.26 5.29
CA ASN A 34 3.90 1.50 4.65
C ASN A 34 4.44 2.47 5.71
N ASP A 35 5.10 3.54 5.32
CA ASP A 35 5.49 4.60 6.23
C ASP A 35 4.29 5.39 6.75
N TYR A 36 4.46 6.04 7.90
CA TYR A 36 3.52 7.04 8.41
C TYR A 36 4.15 8.43 8.28
N THR A 37 3.53 9.27 7.48
CA THR A 37 3.94 10.66 7.28
C THR A 37 2.90 11.61 7.86
N GLY A 38 3.33 12.46 8.82
CA GLY A 38 2.42 13.33 9.58
C GLY A 38 1.83 14.48 8.75
N PHE A 39 2.61 15.04 7.81
CA PHE A 39 2.17 16.15 6.96
C PHE A 39 2.55 15.95 5.48
N GLY A 40 1.68 16.40 4.57
CA GLY A 40 1.90 16.39 3.12
C GLY A 40 1.11 15.33 2.36
N ARG A 41 0.15 14.69 3.01
CA ARG A 41 -0.80 13.70 2.44
C ARG A 41 -0.15 12.64 1.59
N CYS A 42 0.45 11.66 2.23
CA CYS A 42 0.97 10.44 1.61
C CYS A 42 0.88 9.25 2.56
N SER A 43 1.19 8.08 2.07
CA SER A 43 1.40 6.84 2.83
C SER A 43 0.22 6.43 3.70
N VAL A 44 0.44 5.89 4.91
CA VAL A 44 -0.61 5.42 5.83
C VAL A 44 -1.65 6.50 6.13
N ALA A 45 -1.23 7.77 6.28
CA ALA A 45 -2.16 8.87 6.59
C ALA A 45 -3.24 9.07 5.53
N VAL A 46 -2.96 8.71 4.27
CA VAL A 46 -3.91 8.74 3.15
C VAL A 46 -4.64 7.41 2.99
N GLN A 47 -3.90 6.30 3.04
CA GLN A 47 -4.45 4.98 2.73
C GLN A 47 -5.46 4.50 3.79
N LEU A 48 -5.19 4.75 5.07
CA LEU A 48 -6.05 4.31 6.17
C LEU A 48 -7.48 4.86 6.08
N PRO A 49 -7.72 6.19 5.93
CA PRO A 49 -9.06 6.72 5.80
C PRO A 49 -9.79 6.24 4.54
N ILE A 50 -9.07 6.03 3.42
CA ILE A 50 -9.66 5.52 2.17
C ILE A 50 -10.10 4.07 2.32
N ILE A 51 -9.25 3.20 2.85
CA ILE A 51 -9.59 1.79 3.11
C ILE A 51 -10.78 1.69 4.08
N SER A 52 -10.78 2.52 5.13
CA SER A 52 -11.87 2.58 6.12
C SER A 52 -13.19 3.06 5.50
N MET A 53 -13.15 4.07 4.60
CA MET A 53 -14.32 4.54 3.87
C MET A 53 -14.94 3.44 2.99
N LEU A 54 -14.10 2.57 2.44
CA LEU A 54 -14.51 1.40 1.65
C LEU A 54 -14.89 0.19 2.52
N LYS A 55 -15.12 0.41 3.83
CA LYS A 55 -15.65 -0.57 4.81
C LYS A 55 -14.74 -1.77 5.07
N VAL A 56 -13.44 -1.59 4.96
CA VAL A 56 -12.43 -2.57 5.35
C VAL A 56 -11.63 -2.00 6.52
N GLN A 57 -11.36 -2.80 7.55
CA GLN A 57 -10.48 -2.40 8.65
C GLN A 57 -9.04 -2.33 8.14
N CYS A 58 -8.42 -1.15 8.23
CA CYS A 58 -7.01 -0.96 7.93
C CYS A 58 -6.18 -1.18 9.20
N CYS A 59 -5.27 -2.15 9.15
CA CYS A 59 -4.31 -2.45 10.21
C CYS A 59 -2.92 -2.05 9.73
N ALA A 60 -2.41 -0.91 10.18
CA ALA A 60 -1.14 -0.38 9.70
C ALA A 60 0.05 -0.97 10.45
N LEU A 61 1.05 -1.47 9.71
CA LEU A 61 2.39 -1.80 10.20
C LEU A 61 3.35 -0.73 9.65
N PRO A 62 3.84 0.19 10.49
CA PRO A 62 4.74 1.25 10.05
C PRO A 62 6.10 0.68 9.61
N THR A 63 6.66 1.22 8.51
CA THR A 63 8.05 0.98 8.09
C THR A 63 8.98 2.10 8.52
N SER A 64 8.46 3.31 8.56
CA SER A 64 9.14 4.53 8.99
C SER A 64 8.13 5.55 9.47
N ILE A 65 8.57 6.54 10.24
CA ILE A 65 7.76 7.65 10.71
C ILE A 65 8.42 8.95 10.26
N PHE A 66 7.71 9.75 9.46
CA PHE A 66 8.15 11.04 8.97
C PHE A 66 7.32 12.18 9.54
N SER A 67 7.94 13.31 9.87
CA SER A 67 7.21 14.52 10.22
C SER A 67 6.42 15.06 9.02
N ASN A 68 7.03 15.03 7.85
CA ASN A 68 6.53 15.43 6.55
C ASN A 68 7.30 14.68 5.47
N HIS A 69 6.74 14.54 4.27
CA HIS A 69 7.37 13.76 3.21
C HIS A 69 8.66 14.40 2.66
N THR A 70 9.48 13.60 2.01
CA THR A 70 10.81 13.96 1.50
C THR A 70 10.83 15.04 0.39
N GLY A 71 9.67 15.48 -0.10
CA GLY A 71 9.54 16.58 -1.05
C GLY A 71 9.63 17.97 -0.41
N PHE A 72 9.65 18.07 0.92
CA PHE A 72 9.93 19.31 1.64
C PHE A 72 11.44 19.55 1.75
N GLU A 73 11.85 20.78 2.01
CA GLU A 73 13.25 21.18 2.14
C GLU A 73 13.95 20.46 3.32
N SER A 74 13.20 20.17 4.38
CA SER A 74 13.66 19.40 5.53
C SER A 74 12.56 18.54 6.11
N PHE A 75 12.91 17.44 6.74
CA PHE A 75 11.99 16.52 7.43
C PHE A 75 12.72 15.81 8.57
N PHE A 76 11.97 15.41 9.60
CA PHE A 76 12.41 14.45 10.59
C PHE A 76 11.96 13.06 10.19
N TYR A 77 12.80 12.06 10.45
CA TYR A 77 12.53 10.69 10.08
C TYR A 77 13.09 9.72 11.13
N THR A 78 12.32 8.69 11.40
CA THR A 78 12.74 7.54 12.22
C THR A 78 12.44 6.26 11.45
N ASP A 79 13.47 5.44 11.25
CA ASP A 79 13.33 4.07 10.76
C ASP A 79 12.64 3.19 11.80
N TYR A 80 11.69 2.35 11.38
CA TYR A 80 10.95 1.49 12.30
C TYR A 80 11.36 0.01 12.23
N THR A 81 12.41 -0.32 11.46
CA THR A 81 12.84 -1.69 11.16
C THR A 81 12.99 -2.55 12.42
N ASP A 82 13.68 -2.04 13.43
CA ASP A 82 13.97 -2.78 14.66
C ASP A 82 12.70 -3.14 15.48
N ASN A 83 11.62 -2.40 15.27
CA ASN A 83 10.35 -2.61 15.99
C ASN A 83 9.37 -3.50 15.22
N MET A 84 9.54 -3.68 13.90
CA MET A 84 8.58 -4.36 13.06
C MET A 84 8.34 -5.81 13.51
N GLN A 85 9.40 -6.55 13.88
CA GLN A 85 9.26 -7.93 14.28
C GLN A 85 8.44 -8.07 15.58
N ALA A 86 8.72 -7.24 16.59
CA ALA A 86 7.95 -7.27 17.84
C ALA A 86 6.47 -6.92 17.59
N TYR A 87 6.20 -5.96 16.70
CA TYR A 87 4.87 -5.57 16.30
C TYR A 87 4.10 -6.74 15.62
N ILE A 88 4.77 -7.44 14.71
CA ILE A 88 4.23 -8.60 13.99
C ILE A 88 3.89 -9.75 14.95
N GLU A 89 4.76 -10.01 15.93
CA GLU A 89 4.54 -11.06 16.93
C GLU A 89 3.27 -10.82 17.79
N GLU A 90 2.93 -9.54 18.09
CA GLU A 90 1.64 -9.26 18.76
C GLU A 90 0.45 -9.60 17.86
N TRP A 91 0.52 -9.34 16.56
CA TRP A 91 -0.54 -9.72 15.63
C TRP A 91 -0.69 -11.23 15.47
N LYS A 92 0.42 -11.99 15.55
CA LYS A 92 0.38 -13.47 15.59
C LYS A 92 -0.30 -13.98 16.85
N LYS A 93 -0.01 -13.40 18.02
CA LYS A 93 -0.67 -13.76 19.29
C LYS A 93 -2.17 -13.51 19.24
N LEU A 94 -2.62 -12.45 18.56
CA LEU A 94 -4.02 -12.15 18.33
C LEU A 94 -4.66 -13.03 17.25
N GLN A 95 -3.89 -13.88 16.57
CA GLN A 95 -4.34 -14.74 15.46
C GLN A 95 -5.11 -13.95 14.37
N LEU A 96 -4.61 -12.78 14.01
CA LEU A 96 -5.26 -11.95 13.02
C LEU A 96 -5.26 -12.62 11.65
N HIS A 97 -6.39 -12.48 10.96
CA HIS A 97 -6.56 -12.91 9.57
C HIS A 97 -6.79 -11.70 8.67
N PHE A 98 -5.92 -11.51 7.72
CA PHE A 98 -6.00 -10.43 6.74
C PHE A 98 -6.57 -10.95 5.42
N LYS A 99 -7.64 -10.31 4.93
CA LYS A 99 -8.19 -10.56 3.59
C LYS A 99 -7.36 -9.89 2.49
N GLY A 100 -6.56 -8.90 2.87
CA GLY A 100 -5.58 -8.24 2.01
C GLY A 100 -4.31 -7.92 2.75
N ILE A 101 -3.18 -7.97 2.06
CA ILE A 101 -1.90 -7.42 2.49
C ILE A 101 -1.49 -6.42 1.42
N CYS A 102 -1.32 -5.15 1.81
CA CYS A 102 -0.95 -4.09 0.89
C CYS A 102 0.37 -3.48 1.35
N THR A 103 1.35 -3.38 0.45
CA THR A 103 2.64 -2.75 0.74
C THR A 103 2.76 -1.40 0.05
N GLY A 104 3.56 -0.52 0.64
CA GLY A 104 4.02 0.73 0.05
C GLY A 104 5.52 0.88 0.24
N PHE A 105 5.98 2.02 0.75
CA PHE A 105 7.40 2.32 0.92
C PHE A 105 8.08 1.37 1.91
N LEU A 106 9.20 0.79 1.48
CA LEU A 106 10.12 -0.02 2.28
C LEU A 106 11.50 0.62 2.24
N GLY A 107 12.01 1.01 3.41
CA GLY A 107 13.21 1.84 3.53
C GLY A 107 14.53 1.07 3.44
N SER A 108 14.52 -0.28 3.49
CA SER A 108 15.74 -1.10 3.49
C SER A 108 15.51 -2.51 2.94
N ALA A 109 16.59 -3.16 2.52
CA ALA A 109 16.61 -4.58 2.17
C ALA A 109 16.09 -5.48 3.30
N GLN A 110 16.42 -5.13 4.56
CA GLN A 110 15.93 -5.84 5.74
C GLN A 110 14.41 -5.74 5.87
N GLN A 111 13.81 -4.57 5.61
CA GLN A 111 12.35 -4.43 5.62
C GLN A 111 11.70 -5.29 4.55
N ILE A 112 12.26 -5.37 3.34
CA ILE A 112 11.75 -6.25 2.27
C ILE A 112 11.75 -7.71 2.72
N GLN A 113 12.80 -8.16 3.42
CA GLN A 113 12.87 -9.52 3.98
C GLN A 113 11.83 -9.76 5.08
N ILE A 114 11.65 -8.79 6.00
CA ILE A 114 10.63 -8.86 7.06
C ILE A 114 9.23 -8.96 6.44
N VAL A 115 8.95 -8.14 5.42
CA VAL A 115 7.65 -8.15 4.73
C VAL A 115 7.43 -9.45 3.95
N SER A 116 8.46 -9.99 3.31
CA SER A 116 8.40 -11.29 2.66
C SER A 116 8.07 -12.41 3.66
N GLN A 117 8.66 -12.35 4.87
CA GLN A 117 8.33 -13.29 5.95
C GLN A 117 6.91 -13.07 6.47
N PHE A 118 6.47 -11.81 6.65
CA PHE A 118 5.11 -11.46 7.04
C PHE A 118 4.07 -12.07 6.07
N ILE A 119 4.30 -11.94 4.77
CA ILE A 119 3.43 -12.53 3.76
C ILE A 119 3.35 -14.06 3.94
N ARG A 120 4.47 -14.75 4.11
CA ARG A 120 4.48 -16.20 4.33
C ARG A 120 3.72 -16.62 5.59
N ASP A 121 3.83 -15.83 6.65
CA ASP A 121 3.21 -16.13 7.95
C ASP A 121 1.69 -15.89 7.96
N PHE A 122 1.22 -14.86 7.26
CA PHE A 122 -0.18 -14.43 7.29
C PHE A 122 -1.01 -14.76 6.05
N LYS A 123 -0.37 -15.15 4.92
CA LYS A 123 -1.10 -15.53 3.71
C LYS A 123 -1.97 -16.76 3.98
N LYS A 124 -3.25 -16.64 3.70
CA LYS A 124 -4.24 -17.72 3.66
C LYS A 124 -4.74 -17.86 2.23
N GLU A 125 -5.53 -18.91 1.96
CA GLU A 125 -6.12 -19.17 0.64
C GLU A 125 -6.92 -17.98 0.08
N ASP A 126 -7.59 -17.23 0.97
CA ASP A 126 -8.44 -16.11 0.64
C ASP A 126 -7.78 -14.73 0.89
N THR A 127 -6.48 -14.69 1.10
CA THR A 127 -5.70 -13.45 1.27
C THR A 127 -5.20 -12.96 -0.08
N ILE A 128 -5.53 -11.71 -0.44
CA ILE A 128 -5.07 -11.04 -1.66
C ILE A 128 -3.85 -10.21 -1.33
N ILE A 129 -2.77 -10.37 -2.09
CA ILE A 129 -1.52 -9.64 -1.92
C ILE A 129 -1.44 -8.53 -2.96
N ILE A 130 -1.36 -7.29 -2.50
CA ILE A 130 -1.24 -6.09 -3.34
C ILE A 130 0.13 -5.46 -3.07
N ILE A 131 0.98 -5.39 -4.08
CA ILE A 131 2.30 -4.77 -3.98
C ILE A 131 2.31 -3.47 -4.77
N ASP A 132 2.54 -2.36 -4.06
CA ASP A 132 2.95 -1.09 -4.64
C ASP A 132 4.49 -1.03 -4.53
N PRO A 133 5.23 -1.24 -5.63
CA PRO A 133 6.67 -1.42 -5.58
C PRO A 133 7.39 -0.08 -5.59
N VAL A 134 7.20 0.73 -4.55
CA VAL A 134 7.73 2.08 -4.43
C VAL A 134 9.25 2.09 -4.51
N MET A 135 9.81 2.33 -5.71
CA MET A 135 11.26 2.32 -5.97
C MET A 135 11.79 3.58 -6.64
N GLY A 136 10.96 4.33 -7.34
CA GLY A 136 11.41 5.48 -8.12
C GLY A 136 10.32 6.15 -8.93
N ASP A 137 10.66 7.28 -9.56
CA ASP A 137 9.77 8.03 -10.45
C ASP A 137 10.57 8.79 -11.52
N TYR A 138 9.90 9.24 -12.59
CA TYR A 138 10.49 10.01 -13.70
C TYR A 138 11.77 9.38 -14.29
N GLY A 139 11.82 8.06 -14.40
CA GLY A 139 12.93 7.30 -14.98
C GLY A 139 14.13 7.11 -14.06
N LYS A 140 14.01 7.41 -12.77
CA LYS A 140 15.10 7.31 -11.78
C LYS A 140 14.63 6.57 -10.54
N ALA A 141 15.47 5.65 -10.05
CA ALA A 141 15.28 5.09 -8.72
C ALA A 141 15.47 6.20 -7.65
N TYR A 142 14.76 6.08 -6.53
CA TYR A 142 15.00 6.96 -5.38
C TYR A 142 16.42 6.77 -4.85
N PRO A 143 17.06 7.82 -4.32
CA PRO A 143 18.44 7.74 -3.84
C PRO A 143 18.69 6.69 -2.75
N THR A 144 17.65 6.30 -2.04
CA THR A 144 17.69 5.25 -1.00
C THR A 144 17.60 3.83 -1.55
N TYR A 145 17.19 3.66 -2.83
CA TYR A 145 17.01 2.36 -3.45
C TYR A 145 18.29 1.88 -4.13
N THR A 146 18.93 0.86 -3.54
CA THR A 146 20.10 0.20 -4.08
C THR A 146 19.70 -0.88 -5.10
N GLU A 147 20.67 -1.36 -5.91
CA GLU A 147 20.45 -2.50 -6.83
C GLU A 147 19.99 -3.76 -6.06
N GLU A 148 20.53 -3.98 -4.86
CA GLU A 148 20.10 -5.07 -4.00
C GLU A 148 18.62 -4.93 -3.62
N MET A 149 18.17 -3.75 -3.22
CA MET A 149 16.77 -3.50 -2.89
C MET A 149 15.86 -3.68 -4.11
N CYS A 150 16.27 -3.24 -5.28
CA CYS A 150 15.52 -3.47 -6.52
C CYS A 150 15.38 -4.98 -6.82
N SER A 151 16.46 -5.74 -6.66
CA SER A 151 16.44 -7.20 -6.84
C SER A 151 15.52 -7.89 -5.82
N GLN A 152 15.58 -7.49 -4.54
CA GLN A 152 14.69 -8.03 -3.50
C GLN A 152 13.24 -7.62 -3.70
N MET A 153 12.96 -6.44 -4.25
CA MET A 153 11.61 -6.02 -4.60
C MET A 153 11.01 -6.93 -5.70
N ILE A 154 11.81 -7.35 -6.68
CA ILE A 154 11.36 -8.33 -7.68
C ILE A 154 10.94 -9.64 -7.00
N GLU A 155 11.72 -10.12 -6.02
CA GLU A 155 11.36 -11.32 -5.25
C GLU A 155 10.08 -11.10 -4.42
N LEU A 156 9.87 -9.89 -3.87
CA LEU A 156 8.63 -9.55 -3.16
C LEU A 156 7.43 -9.56 -4.10
N VAL A 157 7.56 -9.01 -5.31
CA VAL A 157 6.50 -8.99 -6.34
C VAL A 157 6.04 -10.40 -6.74
N ARG A 158 6.87 -11.44 -6.61
CA ARG A 158 6.47 -12.83 -6.85
C ARG A 158 5.31 -13.30 -5.97
N TYR A 159 5.11 -12.69 -4.80
CA TYR A 159 3.99 -13.02 -3.92
C TYR A 159 2.69 -12.32 -4.32
N ALA A 160 2.77 -11.30 -5.19
CA ALA A 160 1.62 -10.45 -5.50
C ALA A 160 0.55 -11.16 -6.33
N ASP A 161 -0.70 -10.92 -5.97
CA ASP A 161 -1.85 -11.18 -6.84
C ASP A 161 -2.12 -9.95 -7.73
N ILE A 162 -1.86 -8.75 -7.19
CA ILE A 162 -2.01 -7.46 -7.87
C ILE A 162 -0.74 -6.63 -7.65
N VAL A 163 -0.19 -6.06 -8.72
CA VAL A 163 0.94 -5.11 -8.63
C VAL A 163 0.58 -3.77 -9.28
N VAL A 164 1.03 -2.66 -8.65
CA VAL A 164 0.61 -1.29 -8.99
C VAL A 164 1.82 -0.39 -9.28
N PRO A 165 2.75 -0.75 -10.18
CA PRO A 165 3.90 0.08 -10.47
C PRO A 165 3.52 1.33 -11.26
N ASN A 166 4.27 2.42 -11.08
CA ASN A 166 4.37 3.47 -12.09
C ASN A 166 5.28 2.99 -13.24
N VAL A 167 5.41 3.80 -14.31
CA VAL A 167 6.22 3.41 -15.49
C VAL A 167 7.69 3.17 -15.13
N THR A 168 8.25 3.97 -14.23
CA THR A 168 9.65 3.83 -13.79
C THR A 168 9.88 2.51 -13.06
N GLU A 169 9.00 2.21 -12.14
CA GLU A 169 9.01 0.96 -11.37
C GLU A 169 8.81 -0.27 -12.25
N ALA A 170 7.88 -0.18 -13.21
CA ALA A 170 7.69 -1.23 -14.22
C ALA A 170 8.98 -1.49 -15.03
N CYS A 171 9.69 -0.43 -15.40
CA CYS A 171 10.99 -0.53 -16.07
C CYS A 171 12.05 -1.17 -15.19
N ILE A 172 12.12 -0.79 -13.91
CA ILE A 172 13.07 -1.37 -12.95
C ILE A 172 12.78 -2.86 -12.75
N LEU A 173 11.53 -3.24 -12.51
CA LEU A 173 11.11 -4.63 -12.30
C LEU A 173 11.47 -5.55 -13.47
N THR A 174 11.48 -5.02 -14.69
CA THR A 174 11.67 -5.82 -15.92
C THR A 174 13.05 -5.64 -16.57
N GLY A 175 13.91 -4.77 -16.02
CA GLY A 175 15.17 -4.39 -16.65
C GLY A 175 14.99 -3.67 -17.99
N THR A 176 13.80 -3.13 -18.27
CA THR A 176 13.49 -2.42 -19.52
C THR A 176 13.93 -0.96 -19.41
N PRO A 177 14.68 -0.40 -20.40
CA PRO A 177 15.05 1.01 -20.36
C PRO A 177 13.85 1.96 -20.32
N TYR A 178 13.89 2.94 -19.42
CA TYR A 178 12.84 3.97 -19.32
C TYR A 178 12.83 4.87 -20.57
N LYS A 179 11.64 5.30 -20.96
CA LYS A 179 11.40 6.31 -21.98
C LYS A 179 10.16 7.16 -21.66
N GLU A 180 10.09 8.36 -22.22
CA GLU A 180 8.99 9.28 -21.95
C GLU A 180 7.68 8.92 -22.67
N LYS A 181 7.75 8.19 -23.77
CA LYS A 181 6.56 7.87 -24.60
C LYS A 181 6.48 6.37 -24.81
N TRP A 182 5.27 5.86 -24.59
CA TRP A 182 4.96 4.45 -24.68
C TRP A 182 3.78 4.21 -25.61
N THR A 183 3.90 3.26 -26.50
CA THR A 183 2.77 2.71 -27.27
C THR A 183 2.02 1.67 -26.44
N ALA A 184 0.76 1.38 -26.80
CA ALA A 184 0.00 0.35 -26.12
C ALA A 184 0.65 -1.04 -26.22
N ARG A 185 1.34 -1.34 -27.35
CA ARG A 185 2.06 -2.60 -27.54
C ARG A 185 3.24 -2.72 -26.57
N GLU A 186 4.04 -1.67 -26.44
CA GLU A 186 5.19 -1.66 -25.53
C GLU A 186 4.77 -1.74 -24.05
N LEU A 187 3.62 -1.13 -23.69
CA LEU A 187 3.04 -1.26 -22.36
C LEU A 187 2.54 -2.70 -22.12
N LEU A 188 2.00 -3.35 -23.13
CA LEU A 188 1.62 -4.76 -23.04
C LEU A 188 2.84 -5.64 -22.82
N GLU A 189 3.88 -5.50 -23.63
CA GLU A 189 5.15 -6.24 -23.50
C GLU A 189 5.77 -6.02 -22.10
N LEU A 190 5.69 -4.79 -21.56
CA LEU A 190 6.18 -4.46 -20.23
C LEU A 190 5.34 -5.14 -19.13
N ALA A 191 4.00 -5.10 -19.25
CA ALA A 191 3.09 -5.72 -18.30
C ALA A 191 3.18 -7.26 -18.35
N GLU A 192 3.34 -7.86 -19.52
CA GLU A 192 3.53 -9.31 -19.68
C GLU A 192 4.81 -9.77 -18.97
N LYS A 193 5.94 -9.05 -19.12
CA LYS A 193 7.16 -9.35 -18.37
C LYS A 193 6.97 -9.28 -16.85
N ILE A 194 6.17 -8.32 -16.36
CA ILE A 194 5.82 -8.28 -14.93
C ILE A 194 4.97 -9.50 -14.56
N GLY A 195 4.04 -9.90 -15.42
CA GLY A 195 3.22 -11.10 -15.22
C GLY A 195 4.03 -12.39 -15.14
N GLU A 196 5.18 -12.48 -15.85
CA GLU A 196 6.14 -13.59 -15.77
C GLU A 196 6.82 -13.67 -14.39
N ILE A 197 6.89 -12.57 -13.63
CA ILE A 197 7.41 -12.56 -12.25
C ILE A 197 6.45 -13.30 -11.32
N GLY A 198 5.11 -13.10 -11.46
CA GLY A 198 4.12 -13.76 -10.63
C GLY A 198 2.71 -13.20 -10.66
N PRO A 199 2.49 -11.88 -10.64
CA PRO A 199 1.16 -11.30 -10.47
C PRO A 199 0.24 -11.59 -11.68
N GLU A 200 -1.04 -11.86 -11.37
CA GLU A 200 -2.05 -12.07 -12.42
C GLU A 200 -2.75 -10.77 -12.84
N LYS A 201 -2.66 -9.72 -12.01
CA LYS A 201 -3.24 -8.40 -12.26
C LYS A 201 -2.17 -7.33 -12.14
N ILE A 202 -1.94 -6.61 -13.22
CA ILE A 202 -0.94 -5.57 -13.31
C ILE A 202 -1.61 -4.26 -13.72
N VAL A 203 -1.35 -3.17 -13.00
CA VAL A 203 -1.72 -1.84 -13.45
C VAL A 203 -0.50 -0.93 -13.46
N ILE A 204 -0.03 -0.58 -14.65
CA ILE A 204 1.02 0.42 -14.82
C ILE A 204 0.36 1.78 -14.78
N THR A 205 0.69 2.58 -13.74
CA THR A 205 0.02 3.84 -13.44
C THR A 205 0.77 5.06 -13.98
N GLY A 206 0.06 6.18 -14.05
CA GLY A 206 0.67 7.48 -14.25
C GLY A 206 1.31 7.72 -15.62
N ILE A 207 0.94 6.95 -16.66
CA ILE A 207 1.50 7.07 -18.01
C ILE A 207 1.15 8.45 -18.59
N PRO A 208 2.15 9.35 -18.79
CA PRO A 208 1.87 10.71 -19.22
C PRO A 208 1.52 10.77 -20.71
N GLN A 209 0.47 11.50 -21.03
CA GLN A 209 0.09 11.90 -22.39
C GLN A 209 -0.19 13.41 -22.41
N LYS A 210 -0.24 14.03 -23.59
CA LYS A 210 -0.39 15.51 -23.67
C LYS A 210 -1.57 16.04 -22.84
N THR A 211 -2.75 15.45 -23.01
CA THR A 211 -4.00 15.89 -22.37
C THR A 211 -4.61 14.87 -21.40
N TYR A 212 -3.96 13.72 -21.26
CA TYR A 212 -4.45 12.63 -20.42
C TYR A 212 -3.34 12.09 -19.51
N VAL A 213 -3.75 11.48 -18.43
CA VAL A 213 -2.97 10.48 -17.68
C VAL A 213 -3.64 9.14 -17.93
N SER A 214 -2.88 8.14 -18.28
CA SER A 214 -3.39 6.80 -18.57
C SER A 214 -2.89 5.79 -17.55
N ASN A 215 -3.72 4.79 -17.26
CA ASN A 215 -3.35 3.60 -16.51
C ASN A 215 -3.54 2.38 -17.43
N PHE A 216 -2.53 1.56 -17.55
CA PHE A 216 -2.54 0.35 -18.38
C PHE A 216 -2.80 -0.85 -17.48
N CYS A 217 -3.91 -1.52 -17.69
CA CYS A 217 -4.32 -2.70 -16.93
C CYS A 217 -4.12 -3.95 -17.77
N LEU A 218 -3.51 -4.98 -17.19
CA LEU A 218 -3.47 -6.34 -17.72
C LEU A 218 -4.04 -7.29 -16.68
N GLU A 219 -5.00 -8.12 -17.05
CA GLU A 219 -5.51 -9.22 -16.23
C GLU A 219 -5.34 -10.53 -16.99
N LYS A 220 -4.63 -11.49 -16.39
CA LYS A 220 -4.36 -12.79 -17.00
C LYS A 220 -5.66 -13.49 -17.40
N GLY A 221 -5.71 -13.93 -18.64
CA GLY A 221 -6.90 -14.60 -19.20
C GLY A 221 -8.04 -13.68 -19.64
N LYS A 222 -7.98 -12.35 -19.35
CA LYS A 222 -8.99 -11.39 -19.79
C LYS A 222 -8.47 -10.35 -20.81
N GLY A 223 -7.13 -10.19 -20.89
CA GLY A 223 -6.49 -9.22 -21.78
C GLY A 223 -6.18 -7.89 -21.09
N TYR A 224 -6.02 -6.82 -21.87
CA TYR A 224 -5.62 -5.52 -21.36
C TYR A 224 -6.61 -4.42 -21.68
N GLU A 225 -6.54 -3.35 -20.87
CA GLU A 225 -7.29 -2.13 -21.08
C GLU A 225 -6.43 -0.89 -20.79
N LEU A 226 -6.58 0.16 -21.60
CA LEU A 226 -5.95 1.47 -21.37
C LEU A 226 -7.00 2.47 -20.90
N ILE A 227 -6.97 2.78 -19.60
CA ILE A 227 -7.90 3.70 -18.95
C ILE A 227 -7.32 5.11 -18.99
N ARG A 228 -8.02 6.03 -19.65
CA ARG A 228 -7.59 7.42 -19.84
C ARG A 228 -8.40 8.38 -19.00
N THR A 229 -7.71 9.30 -18.32
CA THR A 229 -8.33 10.36 -17.53
C THR A 229 -7.76 11.70 -17.96
N HIS A 230 -8.60 12.71 -18.21
CA HIS A 230 -8.12 14.05 -18.53
C HIS A 230 -7.19 14.56 -17.44
N LYS A 231 -6.00 15.02 -17.86
CA LYS A 231 -5.01 15.59 -16.96
C LYS A 231 -5.53 16.91 -16.40
N ILE A 232 -5.45 17.09 -15.09
CA ILE A 232 -5.78 18.31 -14.37
C ILE A 232 -4.56 18.71 -13.55
N GLY A 233 -4.09 19.93 -13.70
CA GLY A 233 -2.99 20.46 -12.92
C GLY A 233 -1.69 19.63 -13.01
N SER A 234 -0.94 19.70 -11.94
CA SER A 234 0.33 18.98 -11.75
C SER A 234 0.16 17.77 -10.85
N SER A 235 1.12 16.84 -10.89
CA SER A 235 1.22 15.72 -9.95
C SER A 235 1.37 16.25 -8.52
N ARG A 236 0.76 15.54 -7.55
CA ARG A 236 0.82 15.85 -6.13
C ARG A 236 1.15 14.57 -5.36
N SER A 237 1.77 14.73 -4.20
CA SER A 237 2.00 13.62 -3.27
C SER A 237 0.68 12.94 -2.88
N GLY A 238 0.71 11.63 -2.63
CA GLY A 238 -0.43 10.84 -2.17
C GLY A 238 -1.33 10.26 -3.27
N THR A 239 -1.14 10.63 -4.54
CA THR A 239 -1.97 10.07 -5.63
C THR A 239 -1.75 8.57 -5.82
N GLY A 240 -0.52 8.08 -5.67
CA GLY A 240 -0.19 6.64 -5.68
C GLY A 240 -0.84 5.92 -4.50
N ASP A 241 -0.71 6.50 -3.30
CA ASP A 241 -1.30 5.94 -2.08
C ASP A 241 -2.83 5.83 -2.15
N ILE A 242 -3.50 6.86 -2.67
CA ILE A 242 -4.94 6.81 -2.94
C ILE A 242 -5.27 5.66 -3.90
N PHE A 243 -4.48 5.55 -4.97
CA PHE A 243 -4.70 4.54 -6.00
C PHE A 243 -4.57 3.13 -5.43
N SER A 244 -3.45 2.82 -4.78
CA SER A 244 -3.19 1.51 -4.19
C SER A 244 -4.18 1.16 -3.07
N ALA A 245 -4.60 2.15 -2.25
CA ALA A 245 -5.61 1.96 -1.21
C ALA A 245 -6.99 1.54 -1.78
N ILE A 246 -7.43 2.20 -2.86
CA ILE A 246 -8.70 1.86 -3.52
C ILE A 246 -8.61 0.47 -4.16
N ILE A 247 -7.52 0.16 -4.87
CA ILE A 247 -7.30 -1.17 -5.45
C ILE A 247 -7.32 -2.25 -4.36
N ALA A 248 -6.64 -2.03 -3.25
CA ALA A 248 -6.57 -3.00 -2.16
C ALA A 248 -7.94 -3.23 -1.49
N ALA A 249 -8.66 -2.17 -1.14
CA ALA A 249 -9.96 -2.29 -0.50
C ALA A 249 -11.02 -2.88 -1.44
N ASP A 250 -11.01 -2.49 -2.71
CA ASP A 250 -11.93 -3.01 -3.73
C ASP A 250 -11.66 -4.49 -4.02
N ALA A 251 -10.40 -4.91 -4.12
CA ALA A 251 -10.04 -6.31 -4.30
C ALA A 251 -10.58 -7.18 -3.15
N VAL A 252 -10.38 -6.76 -1.91
CA VAL A 252 -10.92 -7.44 -0.72
C VAL A 252 -12.46 -7.45 -0.71
N ASN A 253 -13.11 -6.44 -1.29
CA ASN A 253 -14.55 -6.38 -1.42
C ASN A 253 -15.12 -7.13 -2.64
N GLY A 254 -14.27 -7.67 -3.52
CA GLY A 254 -14.68 -8.42 -4.69
C GLY A 254 -15.11 -7.53 -5.87
N VAL A 255 -14.69 -6.28 -5.89
CA VAL A 255 -14.92 -5.39 -7.02
C VAL A 255 -14.02 -5.81 -8.18
N GLU A 256 -14.57 -5.77 -9.40
CA GLU A 256 -13.84 -6.11 -10.62
C GLU A 256 -12.65 -5.15 -10.81
N PHE A 257 -11.49 -5.70 -11.27
CA PHE A 257 -10.21 -5.01 -11.26
C PHE A 257 -10.22 -3.72 -12.10
N THR A 258 -10.71 -3.76 -13.33
CA THR A 258 -10.71 -2.56 -14.20
C THR A 258 -11.72 -1.51 -13.73
N GLN A 259 -12.81 -1.92 -13.07
CA GLN A 259 -13.75 -1.00 -12.41
C GLN A 259 -13.09 -0.28 -11.23
N SER A 260 -12.29 -0.99 -10.43
CA SER A 260 -11.53 -0.40 -9.34
C SER A 260 -10.53 0.64 -9.86
N VAL A 261 -9.78 0.32 -10.94
CA VAL A 261 -8.86 1.26 -11.59
C VAL A 261 -9.57 2.51 -12.11
N ARG A 262 -10.76 2.36 -12.71
CA ARG A 262 -11.58 3.49 -13.15
C ARG A 262 -12.06 4.35 -11.98
N LYS A 263 -12.48 3.71 -10.87
CA LYS A 263 -12.88 4.40 -9.63
C LYS A 263 -11.72 5.20 -9.07
N ALA A 264 -10.54 4.60 -8.91
CA ALA A 264 -9.34 5.25 -8.40
C ALA A 264 -8.94 6.46 -9.27
N SER A 265 -8.87 6.28 -10.58
CA SER A 265 -8.54 7.34 -11.54
C SER A 265 -9.52 8.53 -11.47
N LYS A 266 -10.81 8.24 -11.33
CA LYS A 266 -11.89 9.25 -11.24
C LYS A 266 -11.84 10.00 -9.90
N PHE A 267 -11.59 9.27 -8.83
CA PHE A 267 -11.48 9.84 -7.49
C PHE A 267 -10.26 10.76 -7.38
N ILE A 268 -9.09 10.31 -7.79
CA ILE A 268 -7.85 11.11 -7.80
C ILE A 268 -8.03 12.40 -8.61
N LYS A 269 -8.68 12.31 -9.77
CA LYS A 269 -8.99 13.50 -10.58
C LYS A 269 -9.80 14.52 -9.80
N LYS A 270 -10.84 14.10 -9.08
CA LYS A 270 -11.65 15.00 -8.23
C LYS A 270 -10.82 15.61 -7.10
N CYS A 271 -10.01 14.81 -6.43
CA CYS A 271 -9.14 15.29 -5.36
C CYS A 271 -8.11 16.32 -5.85
N ILE A 272 -7.51 16.13 -7.04
CA ILE A 272 -6.62 17.13 -7.65
C ILE A 272 -7.38 18.41 -7.99
N GLN A 273 -8.58 18.30 -8.59
CA GLN A 273 -9.43 19.43 -8.88
C GLN A 273 -9.75 20.24 -7.60
N ARG A 274 -10.13 19.52 -6.53
CA ARG A 274 -10.42 20.14 -5.23
C ARG A 274 -9.20 20.83 -4.63
N SER A 275 -8.02 20.22 -4.75
CA SER A 275 -6.76 20.83 -4.30
C SER A 275 -6.45 22.14 -5.02
N ILE A 276 -6.77 22.23 -6.32
CA ILE A 276 -6.59 23.45 -7.12
C ILE A 276 -7.61 24.53 -6.69
N GLU A 277 -8.87 24.16 -6.52
CA GLU A 277 -9.94 25.08 -6.09
C GLU A 277 -9.67 25.70 -4.71
N MET A 278 -9.00 24.93 -3.83
CA MET A 278 -8.59 25.39 -2.50
C MET A 278 -7.24 26.11 -2.49
N ASP A 279 -6.61 26.29 -3.65
CA ASP A 279 -5.27 26.89 -3.80
C ASP A 279 -4.19 26.27 -2.88
N LEU A 280 -4.25 24.94 -2.71
CA LEU A 280 -3.31 24.23 -1.84
C LEU A 280 -1.93 24.15 -2.50
N PRO A 281 -0.83 24.37 -1.75
CA PRO A 281 0.52 24.13 -2.23
C PRO A 281 0.70 22.71 -2.79
N LEU A 282 1.55 22.55 -3.80
CA LEU A 282 1.82 21.21 -4.37
C LEU A 282 2.43 20.23 -3.35
N THR A 283 3.25 20.78 -2.44
CA THR A 283 3.89 20.04 -1.35
C THR A 283 2.92 19.52 -0.30
N ASP A 284 1.74 20.13 -0.15
CA ASP A 284 0.75 19.68 0.82
C ASP A 284 0.03 18.37 0.40
N GLY A 285 0.33 17.90 -0.81
CA GLY A 285 -0.28 16.72 -1.38
C GLY A 285 -1.68 16.94 -1.93
N VAL A 286 -2.38 15.86 -2.20
CA VAL A 286 -3.70 15.86 -2.82
C VAL A 286 -4.81 15.89 -1.77
N CYS A 287 -5.70 16.89 -1.81
CA CYS A 287 -6.85 17.00 -0.92
C CYS A 287 -7.88 15.91 -1.24
N PHE A 288 -7.91 14.86 -0.44
CA PHE A 288 -8.86 13.75 -0.57
C PHE A 288 -9.99 13.83 0.45
N GLU A 289 -9.80 14.53 1.54
CA GLU A 289 -10.73 14.61 2.67
C GLU A 289 -12.11 15.12 2.22
N GLU A 290 -12.12 16.17 1.40
CA GLU A 290 -13.34 16.79 0.89
C GLU A 290 -14.12 15.89 -0.10
N GLU A 291 -13.44 14.91 -0.71
CA GLU A 291 -14.01 14.03 -1.73
C GLU A 291 -14.30 12.61 -1.22
N LEU A 292 -13.89 12.24 0.01
CA LEU A 292 -14.04 10.88 0.55
C LEU A 292 -15.46 10.32 0.41
N TYR A 293 -16.48 11.17 0.62
CA TYR A 293 -17.88 10.74 0.52
C TYR A 293 -18.26 10.22 -0.86
N THR A 294 -17.48 10.55 -1.90
CA THR A 294 -17.74 10.13 -3.29
C THR A 294 -17.23 8.71 -3.61
N LEU A 295 -16.55 8.07 -2.64
CA LEU A 295 -16.12 6.66 -2.74
C LEU A 295 -17.20 5.65 -2.34
N LYS A 296 -18.32 6.12 -1.80
CA LYS A 296 -19.46 5.27 -1.38
C LYS A 296 -20.13 4.56 -2.54
#